data_30dcd0b79e47e0871639b599c6d09ab9
#
_entry.id   30dcd0b79e47e0871639b599c6d09ab9
#
_cell.length_a   1.000
_cell.length_b   1.000
_cell.length_c   1.000
_cell.angle_alpha   90.00
_cell.angle_beta   90.00
_cell.angle_gamma   90.00
#
_symmetry.space_group_name_H-M   'P 1'
#
loop_
_entity.id
_entity.type
_entity.pdbx_description
1 polymer ?
#
loop_
_entity_poly.entity_id
_entity_poly.type
_entity_poly.pdbx_seq_one_letter_code
_entity_poly.pdbx_strand_id
1 'polypeptide(L)'
;YNIIPEDSSAWLNYRPLPGADAPFDALRSAVAACAGRLGIAAAAAVEFANPPLLTPADAPLVRALEAATGAPAGAVPYGTHGGYFALGGRETVVFGPGTIAQAHREDEHCPISELERGAALLASIVAALG
;
A
#
# COMPACT_ATOMS: atom_id res chain seq x y z
N TYR A 1 15.65 -8.20 39.48
CA TYR A 1 16.75 -7.51 38.80
C TYR A 1 16.13 -6.28 38.09
N ASN A 2 16.45 -5.08 38.60
CA ASN A 2 16.01 -3.82 38.01
C ASN A 2 17.20 -3.22 37.25
N ILE A 3 17.49 -3.75 36.07
CA ILE A 3 18.44 -3.14 35.14
C ILE A 3 17.61 -2.37 34.13
N ILE A 4 17.79 -1.05 34.11
CA ILE A 4 17.24 -0.21 33.05
C ILE A 4 18.18 -0.37 31.86
N PRO A 5 17.70 -0.80 30.67
CA PRO A 5 18.55 -0.91 29.50
C PRO A 5 19.07 0.48 29.09
N GLU A 6 20.32 0.53 28.63
CA GLU A 6 20.94 1.78 28.14
C GLU A 6 20.28 2.26 26.85
N ASP A 7 19.87 1.31 26.01
CA ASP A 7 19.26 1.57 24.71
C ASP A 7 17.89 0.92 24.60
N SER A 8 17.03 1.55 23.83
CA SER A 8 15.75 1.00 23.41
C SER A 8 15.47 1.34 21.95
N SER A 9 14.77 0.46 21.26
CA SER A 9 14.33 0.69 19.88
C SER A 9 12.84 0.44 19.76
N ALA A 10 12.23 1.15 18.80
CA ALA A 10 10.82 0.96 18.47
C ALA A 10 10.65 0.94 16.94
N TRP A 11 9.75 0.12 16.48
CA TRP A 11 9.35 0.03 15.08
C TRP A 11 8.07 0.80 14.87
N LEU A 12 8.08 1.69 13.86
CA LEU A 12 6.91 2.44 13.47
C LEU A 12 6.54 2.09 12.02
N ASN A 13 5.30 1.65 11.82
CA ASN A 13 4.74 1.51 10.49
C ASN A 13 3.96 2.80 10.16
N TYR A 14 4.47 3.55 9.19
CA TYR A 14 3.87 4.79 8.73
C TYR A 14 3.47 4.65 7.26
N ARG A 15 2.22 5.00 6.96
CA ARG A 15 1.65 4.93 5.61
C ARG A 15 1.24 6.32 5.15
N PRO A 16 2.14 7.04 4.45
CA PRO A 16 1.82 8.36 3.92
C PRO A 16 0.75 8.26 2.84
N LEU A 17 -0.05 9.31 2.74
CA LEU A 17 -0.97 9.45 1.61
C LEU A 17 -0.18 9.74 0.33
N PRO A 18 -0.71 9.34 -0.85
CA PRO A 18 -0.12 9.73 -2.13
C PRO A 18 0.00 11.25 -2.25
N GLY A 19 1.12 11.71 -2.79
CA GLY A 19 1.39 13.14 -2.95
C GLY A 19 1.89 13.85 -1.70
N ALA A 20 2.14 13.15 -0.59
CA ALA A 20 2.77 13.75 0.58
C ALA A 20 4.26 14.05 0.29
N ASP A 21 4.65 15.30 0.45
CA ASP A 21 6.03 15.73 0.30
C ASP A 21 6.88 15.29 1.50
N ALA A 22 7.99 14.58 1.21
CA ALA A 22 9.00 14.17 2.19
C ALA A 22 8.44 13.67 3.56
N PRO A 23 7.47 12.72 3.58
CA PRO A 23 6.75 12.36 4.81
C PRO A 23 7.68 11.79 5.90
N PHE A 24 8.77 11.17 5.50
CA PHE A 24 9.77 10.62 6.44
C PHE A 24 10.65 11.70 7.06
N ASP A 25 10.88 12.82 6.39
CA ASP A 25 11.65 13.94 6.94
C ASP A 25 10.84 14.66 8.00
N ALA A 26 9.54 14.81 7.82
CA ALA A 26 8.65 15.33 8.85
C ALA A 26 8.67 14.43 10.11
N LEU A 27 8.65 13.11 9.94
CA LEU A 27 8.74 12.16 11.04
C LEU A 27 10.10 12.24 11.77
N ARG A 28 11.22 12.27 11.03
CA ARG A 28 12.56 12.44 11.61
C ARG A 28 12.66 13.73 12.42
N SER A 29 12.14 14.81 11.88
CA SER A 29 12.12 16.13 12.55
C SER A 29 11.30 16.08 13.84
N ALA A 30 10.15 15.43 13.83
CA ALA A 30 9.31 15.24 15.01
C ALA A 30 10.02 14.43 16.11
N VAL A 31 10.70 13.33 15.73
CA VAL A 31 11.50 12.50 16.65
C VAL A 31 12.63 13.34 17.27
N ALA A 32 13.39 14.06 16.45
CA ALA A 32 14.49 14.91 16.95
C ALA A 32 13.99 16.02 17.90
N ALA A 33 12.88 16.66 17.56
CA ALA A 33 12.29 17.69 18.43
C ALA A 33 11.79 17.11 19.77
N CYS A 34 11.22 15.91 19.74
CA CYS A 34 10.78 15.22 20.95
C CYS A 34 11.97 14.83 21.85
N ALA A 35 12.99 14.24 21.25
CA ALA A 35 14.24 13.87 21.94
C ALA A 35 14.90 15.09 22.61
N GLY A 36 14.98 16.21 21.89
CA GLY A 36 15.53 17.46 22.45
C GLY A 36 14.74 17.97 23.66
N ARG A 37 13.40 17.90 23.65
CA ARG A 37 12.58 18.28 24.81
C ARG A 37 12.79 17.38 26.03
N LEU A 38 13.07 16.12 25.78
CA LEU A 38 13.27 15.11 26.84
C LEU A 38 14.74 15.00 27.30
N GLY A 39 15.66 15.69 26.64
CA GLY A 39 17.09 15.62 26.93
C GLY A 39 17.71 14.24 26.66
N ILE A 40 17.17 13.49 25.70
CA ILE A 40 17.65 12.17 25.30
C ILE A 40 18.20 12.18 23.88
N ALA A 41 19.11 11.25 23.57
CA ALA A 41 19.53 10.99 22.20
C ALA A 41 18.51 10.06 21.54
N ALA A 42 18.01 10.45 20.37
CA ALA A 42 17.16 9.56 19.54
C ALA A 42 17.40 9.83 18.06
N ALA A 43 17.31 8.79 17.26
CA ALA A 43 17.40 8.85 15.81
C ALA A 43 16.30 7.99 15.17
N ALA A 44 15.80 8.42 14.01
CA ALA A 44 14.87 7.64 13.21
C ALA A 44 15.51 7.31 11.86
N ALA A 45 15.50 6.03 11.51
CA ALA A 45 15.92 5.53 10.21
C ALA A 45 14.73 4.89 9.47
N VAL A 46 14.71 5.02 8.16
CA VAL A 46 13.76 4.29 7.30
C VAL A 46 14.45 3.02 6.85
N GLU A 47 13.95 1.87 7.28
CA GLU A 47 14.51 0.59 6.86
C GLU A 47 13.89 0.09 5.56
N PHE A 48 12.62 0.37 5.39
CA PHE A 48 11.89 -0.04 4.20
C PHE A 48 10.82 0.98 3.84
N ALA A 49 10.69 1.31 2.56
CA ALA A 49 9.64 2.18 2.05
C ALA A 49 9.10 1.67 0.73
N ASN A 50 7.79 1.55 0.63
CA ASN A 50 7.09 1.34 -0.62
C ASN A 50 6.44 2.66 -1.05
N PRO A 51 6.53 3.03 -2.34
CA PRO A 51 5.80 4.18 -2.85
C PRO A 51 4.29 3.92 -2.76
N PRO A 52 3.49 4.92 -2.39
CA PRO A 52 2.04 4.82 -2.44
C PRO A 52 1.57 4.71 -3.88
N LEU A 53 0.45 4.01 -4.10
CA LEU A 53 -0.20 3.94 -5.39
C LEU A 53 -1.37 4.93 -5.41
N LEU A 54 -1.40 5.78 -6.42
CA LEU A 54 -2.56 6.61 -6.76
C LEU A 54 -2.77 6.54 -8.27
N THR A 55 -3.91 6.00 -8.67
CA THR A 55 -4.36 6.02 -10.05
C THR A 55 -5.63 6.87 -10.12
N PRO A 56 -5.72 7.85 -11.02
CA PRO A 56 -6.90 8.68 -11.15
C PRO A 56 -8.17 7.84 -11.40
N ALA A 57 -9.29 8.23 -10.81
CA ALA A 57 -10.55 7.50 -10.95
C ALA A 57 -11.08 7.52 -12.40
N ASP A 58 -10.65 8.49 -13.22
CA ASP A 58 -11.01 8.60 -14.62
C ASP A 58 -10.03 7.91 -15.57
N ALA A 59 -9.02 7.25 -15.06
CA ALA A 59 -8.04 6.51 -15.85
C ALA A 59 -8.72 5.38 -16.67
N PRO A 60 -8.30 5.15 -17.93
CA PRO A 60 -8.90 4.14 -18.80
C PRO A 60 -8.97 2.74 -18.17
N LEU A 61 -7.92 2.31 -17.49
CA LEU A 61 -7.87 1.00 -16.82
C LEU A 61 -8.88 0.92 -15.67
N VAL A 62 -9.04 2.00 -14.89
CA VAL A 62 -10.03 2.04 -13.80
C VAL A 62 -11.43 1.90 -14.36
N ARG A 63 -11.77 2.70 -15.39
CA ARG A 63 -13.10 2.64 -16.02
C ARG A 63 -13.39 1.30 -16.68
N ALA A 64 -12.39 0.67 -17.31
CA ALA A 64 -12.55 -0.66 -17.90
C ALA A 64 -12.85 -1.72 -16.83
N LEU A 65 -12.14 -1.65 -15.68
CA LEU A 65 -12.37 -2.55 -14.55
C LEU A 65 -13.74 -2.33 -13.91
N GLU A 66 -14.15 -1.10 -13.69
CA GLU A 66 -15.48 -0.78 -13.16
C GLU A 66 -16.61 -1.28 -14.08
N ALA A 67 -16.46 -1.07 -15.39
CA ALA A 67 -17.43 -1.55 -16.38
C ALA A 67 -17.50 -3.09 -16.40
N ALA A 68 -16.36 -3.77 -16.31
CA ALA A 68 -16.30 -5.23 -16.36
C ALA A 68 -16.80 -5.89 -15.07
N THR A 69 -16.57 -5.26 -13.91
CA THR A 69 -16.93 -5.81 -12.60
C THR A 69 -18.29 -5.37 -12.10
N GLY A 70 -18.78 -4.22 -12.56
CA GLY A 70 -19.96 -3.55 -12.02
C GLY A 70 -19.74 -2.94 -10.64
N ALA A 71 -18.48 -2.88 -10.16
CA ALA A 71 -18.13 -2.37 -8.85
C ALA A 71 -17.24 -1.11 -8.97
N PRO A 72 -17.45 -0.07 -8.14
CA PRO A 72 -16.62 1.12 -8.15
C PRO A 72 -15.20 0.82 -7.63
N ALA A 73 -14.22 1.53 -8.17
CA ALA A 73 -12.87 1.54 -7.62
C ALA A 73 -12.86 2.17 -6.23
N GLY A 74 -11.95 1.70 -5.38
CA GLY A 74 -11.80 2.19 -4.01
C GLY A 74 -10.35 2.35 -3.60
N ALA A 75 -10.14 2.87 -2.40
CA ALA A 75 -8.84 2.96 -1.76
C ALA A 75 -8.72 1.90 -0.66
N VAL A 76 -7.51 1.41 -0.46
CA VAL A 76 -7.19 0.40 0.55
C VAL A 76 -5.99 0.84 1.41
N PRO A 77 -5.98 0.49 2.71
CA PRO A 77 -4.93 0.94 3.64
C PRO A 77 -3.70 0.03 3.65
N TYR A 78 -3.42 -0.68 2.56
CA TYR A 78 -2.24 -1.54 2.46
C TYR A 78 -1.37 -1.20 1.24
N GLY A 79 -0.08 -1.50 1.35
CA GLY A 79 0.88 -1.29 0.27
C GLY A 79 0.98 -2.49 -0.65
N THR A 80 1.28 -2.23 -1.92
CA THR A 80 1.57 -3.25 -2.95
C THR A 80 2.74 -2.80 -3.80
N HIS A 81 3.27 -3.68 -4.64
CA HIS A 81 4.27 -3.31 -5.64
C HIS A 81 3.74 -2.37 -6.75
N GLY A 82 2.43 -2.15 -6.79
CA GLY A 82 1.79 -1.23 -7.75
C GLY A 82 2.37 0.18 -7.75
N GLY A 83 2.79 0.68 -6.58
CA GLY A 83 3.44 1.97 -6.47
C GLY A 83 4.72 2.11 -7.28
N TYR A 84 5.52 1.03 -7.42
CA TYR A 84 6.74 1.04 -8.24
C TYR A 84 6.43 1.11 -9.74
N PHE A 85 5.38 0.43 -10.20
CA PHE A 85 4.93 0.53 -11.59
C PHE A 85 4.41 1.95 -11.90
N ALA A 86 3.68 2.54 -10.96
CA ALA A 86 3.20 3.91 -11.10
C ALA A 86 4.35 4.93 -11.15
N LEU A 87 5.40 4.78 -10.34
CA LEU A 87 6.63 5.57 -10.43
C LEU A 87 7.30 5.44 -11.79
N GLY A 88 7.23 4.27 -12.41
CA GLY A 88 7.70 4.01 -13.78
C GLY A 88 6.77 4.58 -14.88
N GLY A 89 5.78 5.40 -14.53
CA GLY A 89 4.83 6.01 -15.47
C GLY A 89 3.80 5.03 -16.04
N ARG A 90 3.57 3.90 -15.37
CA ARG A 90 2.57 2.91 -15.78
C ARG A 90 1.26 3.13 -15.04
N GLU A 91 0.15 3.24 -15.78
CA GLU A 91 -1.18 3.18 -15.19
C GLU A 91 -1.36 1.84 -14.49
N THR A 92 -1.68 1.88 -13.20
CA THR A 92 -1.63 0.67 -12.35
C THR A 92 -2.84 0.62 -11.43
N VAL A 93 -3.49 -0.54 -11.38
CA VAL A 93 -4.61 -0.84 -10.48
C VAL A 93 -4.34 -2.18 -9.80
N VAL A 94 -4.72 -2.29 -8.54
CA VAL A 94 -4.70 -3.57 -7.83
C VAL A 94 -6.05 -4.24 -8.03
N PHE A 95 -6.04 -5.39 -8.67
CA PHE A 95 -7.23 -6.16 -8.98
C PHE A 95 -6.91 -7.67 -8.90
N GLY A 96 -7.84 -8.45 -8.41
CA GLY A 96 -7.70 -9.91 -8.35
C GLY A 96 -8.94 -10.59 -7.81
N PRO A 97 -9.01 -11.94 -7.93
CA PRO A 97 -10.09 -12.76 -7.38
C PRO A 97 -10.02 -12.84 -5.85
N GLY A 98 -11.11 -13.21 -5.23
CA GLY A 98 -11.22 -13.38 -3.79
C GLY A 98 -11.53 -12.08 -3.03
N THR A 99 -11.26 -12.10 -1.74
CA THR A 99 -11.51 -10.96 -0.86
C THR A 99 -10.34 -10.71 0.08
N ILE A 100 -10.03 -9.43 0.33
CA ILE A 100 -8.99 -9.03 1.28
C ILE A 100 -9.27 -9.54 2.71
N ALA A 101 -10.52 -9.85 3.05
CA ALA A 101 -10.87 -10.41 4.35
C ALA A 101 -10.27 -11.81 4.60
N GLN A 102 -9.83 -12.50 3.55
CA GLN A 102 -9.15 -13.78 3.65
C GLN A 102 -7.62 -13.67 3.72
N ALA A 103 -7.06 -12.53 3.35
CA ALA A 103 -5.62 -12.35 3.33
C ALA A 103 -5.01 -12.45 4.74
N HIS A 104 -3.85 -13.11 4.84
CA HIS A 104 -3.09 -13.32 6.08
C HIS A 104 -3.83 -14.09 7.17
N ARG A 105 -4.79 -14.91 6.80
CA ARG A 105 -5.48 -15.83 7.71
C ARG A 105 -4.86 -17.22 7.66
N GLU A 106 -4.99 -17.97 8.75
CA GLU A 106 -4.52 -19.35 8.83
C GLU A 106 -5.23 -20.26 7.80
N ASP A 107 -6.51 -19.97 7.53
CA ASP A 107 -7.36 -20.65 6.56
C ASP A 107 -7.51 -19.88 5.24
N GLU A 108 -6.49 -19.08 4.85
CA GLU A 108 -6.54 -18.28 3.63
C GLU A 108 -6.85 -19.14 2.39
N HIS A 109 -7.88 -18.78 1.67
CA HIS A 109 -8.33 -19.49 0.48
C HIS A 109 -8.98 -18.57 -0.54
N CYS A 110 -9.03 -19.03 -1.78
CA CYS A 110 -9.80 -18.38 -2.85
C CYS A 110 -10.66 -19.46 -3.55
N PRO A 111 -11.97 -19.27 -3.70
CA PRO A 111 -12.83 -20.20 -4.44
C PRO A 111 -12.36 -20.35 -5.90
N ILE A 112 -12.38 -21.56 -6.44
CA ILE A 112 -11.99 -21.83 -7.84
C ILE A 112 -12.85 -21.01 -8.81
N SER A 113 -14.15 -20.87 -8.53
CA SER A 113 -15.05 -20.06 -9.34
C SER A 113 -14.66 -18.57 -9.41
N GLU A 114 -14.05 -18.02 -8.35
CA GLU A 114 -13.52 -16.66 -8.35
C GLU A 114 -12.26 -16.54 -9.21
N LEU A 115 -11.40 -17.57 -9.22
CA LEU A 115 -10.23 -17.63 -10.09
C LEU A 115 -10.64 -17.67 -11.57
N GLU A 116 -11.62 -18.53 -11.91
CA GLU A 116 -12.15 -18.65 -13.28
C GLU A 116 -12.79 -17.34 -13.74
N ARG A 117 -13.60 -16.72 -12.88
CA ARG A 117 -14.23 -15.42 -13.15
C ARG A 117 -13.18 -14.33 -13.32
N GLY A 118 -12.17 -14.28 -12.46
CA GLY A 118 -11.06 -13.32 -12.53
C GLY A 118 -10.26 -13.45 -13.82
N ALA A 119 -9.96 -14.67 -14.25
CA ALA A 119 -9.26 -14.93 -15.52
C ALA A 119 -10.08 -14.46 -16.73
N ALA A 120 -11.39 -14.76 -16.76
CA ALA A 120 -12.28 -14.31 -17.83
C ALA A 120 -12.39 -12.77 -17.90
N LEU A 121 -12.51 -12.10 -16.75
CA LEU A 121 -12.53 -10.65 -16.65
C LEU A 121 -11.22 -10.03 -17.17
N LEU A 122 -10.08 -10.54 -16.74
CA LEU A 122 -8.78 -10.04 -17.20
C LEU A 122 -8.62 -10.20 -18.72
N ALA A 123 -9.02 -11.35 -19.27
CA ALA A 123 -8.98 -11.57 -20.73
C ALA A 123 -9.86 -10.55 -21.48
N SER A 124 -11.05 -10.24 -20.97
CA SER A 124 -11.95 -9.28 -21.58
C SER A 124 -11.40 -7.84 -21.51
N ILE A 125 -10.77 -7.46 -20.41
CA ILE A 125 -10.16 -6.13 -20.21
C ILE A 125 -8.96 -5.96 -21.15
N VAL A 126 -8.08 -6.96 -21.23
CA VAL A 126 -6.94 -6.92 -22.16
C VAL A 126 -7.42 -6.76 -23.60
N ALA A 127 -8.47 -7.48 -24.00
CA ALA A 127 -9.05 -7.37 -25.34
C ALA A 127 -9.70 -5.99 -25.61
N ALA A 128 -10.22 -5.33 -24.57
CA ALA A 128 -10.85 -4.02 -24.70
C ALA A 128 -9.85 -2.85 -24.73
N LEU A 129 -8.66 -3.03 -24.17
CA LEU A 129 -7.62 -2.00 -24.08
C LEU A 129 -6.53 -2.14 -25.17
N GLY A 130 -6.45 -3.27 -25.84
CA GLY A 130 -5.50 -3.54 -26.95
C GLY A 130 -6.11 -3.28 -28.28
#